data_994ee937f04ad33225ffb28409996b36
#
_entry.id   994ee937f04ad33225ffb28409996b36
#
_cell.length_a   1.000
_cell.length_b   1.000
_cell.length_c   1.000
_cell.angle_alpha   90.00
_cell.angle_beta   90.00
_cell.angle_gamma   90.00
#
_symmetry.space_group_name_H-M   'P 1'
#
loop_
_entity.id
_entity.type
_entity.pdbx_description
1 polymer ?
#
loop_
_entity_poly.entity_id
_entity_poly.type
_entity_poly.pdbx_seq_one_letter_code
_entity_poly.pdbx_strand_id
1 'polypeptide(L)' 'MLRFEFGLHIAAQDYLKYYRGEVRNVVARCADGRTVQFPATLLIPFVSSGGIRGSFVLTCDEGGKGAQLQRR' A
#
# COMPACT_ATOMS: atom_id res chain seq x y z
N MET A 1 9.20 14.88 -6.52
CA MET A 1 8.34 13.95 -5.75
C MET A 1 7.68 12.96 -6.69
N LEU A 2 7.76 11.70 -6.36
CA LEU A 2 7.11 10.65 -7.14
C LEU A 2 5.72 10.40 -6.62
N ARG A 3 4.81 10.07 -7.51
CA ARG A 3 3.41 9.80 -7.17
C ARG A 3 2.94 8.56 -7.91
N PHE A 4 2.31 7.65 -7.17
CA PHE A 4 1.79 6.39 -7.71
C PHE A 4 0.34 6.23 -7.30
N GLU A 5 -0.54 5.96 -8.26
CA GLU A 5 -1.95 5.76 -8.00
C GLU A 5 -2.33 4.31 -8.30
N PHE A 6 -3.00 3.65 -7.36
CA PHE A 6 -3.35 2.24 -7.51
C PHE A 6 -4.55 1.89 -6.65
N GLY A 7 -5.19 0.78 -7.00
CA GLY A 7 -6.24 0.22 -6.17
C GLY A 7 -5.73 -0.97 -5.38
N LEU A 8 -6.30 -1.19 -4.22
CA LEU A 8 -5.98 -2.34 -3.38
C LEU A 8 -7.27 -3.07 -2.99
N HIS A 9 -7.15 -4.39 -2.91
CA HIS A 9 -8.20 -5.23 -2.38
C HIS A 9 -7.53 -6.39 -1.64
N ILE A 10 -7.34 -6.21 -0.34
CA ILE A 10 -6.68 -7.19 0.50
C ILE A 10 -7.70 -7.66 1.54
N ALA A 11 -8.06 -8.93 1.50
CA ALA A 11 -9.00 -9.50 2.46
C ALA A 11 -8.40 -9.45 3.87
N ALA A 12 -9.26 -9.35 4.89
CA ALA A 12 -8.79 -9.27 6.27
C ALA A 12 -7.86 -10.41 6.64
N GLN A 13 -8.18 -11.63 6.22
CA GLN A 13 -7.34 -12.78 6.53
C GLN A 13 -5.98 -12.71 5.85
N ASP A 14 -5.90 -12.12 4.68
CA ASP A 14 -4.62 -11.93 3.98
C ASP A 14 -3.80 -10.82 4.64
N TYR A 15 -4.47 -9.80 5.14
CA TYR A 15 -3.80 -8.73 5.85
C TYR A 15 -3.09 -9.23 7.12
N LEU A 16 -3.59 -10.30 7.74
CA LEU A 16 -2.95 -10.85 8.94
C LEU A 16 -1.49 -11.26 8.69
N LYS A 17 -1.15 -11.65 7.48
CA LYS A 17 0.23 -11.99 7.14
C LYS A 17 1.14 -10.78 7.28
N TYR A 18 0.65 -9.62 6.89
CA TYR A 18 1.40 -8.36 7.06
C TYR A 18 1.47 -7.98 8.53
N TYR A 19 0.36 -8.12 9.24
CA TYR A 19 0.28 -7.76 10.64
C TYR A 19 1.25 -8.60 11.49
N ARG A 20 1.37 -9.88 11.17
CA ARG A 20 2.26 -10.80 11.90
C ARG A 20 3.73 -10.65 11.48
N GLY A 21 4.01 -9.84 10.47
CA GLY A 21 5.37 -9.67 9.99
C GLY A 21 5.85 -10.77 9.07
N GLU A 22 4.97 -11.66 8.63
CA GLU A 22 5.32 -12.72 7.69
C GLU A 22 5.62 -12.15 6.32
N VAL A 23 4.90 -11.09 5.94
CA VAL A 23 5.13 -10.35 4.71
C VAL A 23 5.31 -8.88 5.08
N ARG A 24 6.45 -8.30 4.69
CA ARG A 24 6.80 -6.94 5.12
C ARG A 24 6.47 -5.88 4.08
N ASN A 25 6.42 -6.25 2.82
CA ASN A 25 6.23 -5.29 1.73
C ASN A 25 5.01 -5.64 0.91
N VAL A 26 4.39 -4.60 0.37
CA VAL A 26 3.25 -4.72 -0.53
C VAL A 26 3.71 -4.32 -1.91
N VAL A 27 3.35 -5.11 -2.92
CA VAL A 27 3.60 -4.78 -4.31
C VAL A 27 2.26 -4.47 -4.96
N ALA A 28 2.16 -3.30 -5.57
CA ALA A 28 0.93 -2.87 -6.21
C ALA A 28 1.20 -2.44 -7.64
N ARG A 29 0.26 -2.75 -8.53
CA ARG A 29 0.33 -2.30 -9.91
C ARG A 29 -0.43 -0.99 -10.04
N CYS A 30 0.23 0.01 -10.57
CA CYS A 30 -0.34 1.33 -10.72
C CYS A 30 -1.19 1.42 -11.99
N ALA A 31 -2.06 2.45 -12.02
CA ALA A 31 -2.95 2.66 -13.14
C ALA A 31 -2.20 2.87 -14.47
N ASP A 32 -0.98 3.39 -14.41
CA ASP A 32 -0.16 3.62 -15.60
C ASP A 32 0.70 2.41 -15.99
N GLY A 33 0.52 1.27 -15.34
CA GLY A 33 1.24 0.04 -15.62
C GLY A 33 2.53 -0.15 -14.83
N ARG A 34 2.98 0.86 -14.10
CA ARG A 34 4.15 0.71 -13.24
C ARG A 34 3.82 -0.16 -12.04
N THR A 35 4.86 -0.74 -11.45
CA THR A 35 4.73 -1.51 -10.23
C THR A 35 5.46 -0.77 -9.11
N VAL A 36 4.84 -0.67 -7.95
CA VAL A 36 5.44 -0.02 -6.81
C VAL A 36 5.46 -0.98 -5.63
N GLN A 37 6.51 -0.89 -4.81
CA GLN A 37 6.65 -1.69 -3.60
C GLN A 37 6.82 -0.74 -2.43
N PHE A 38 6.09 -1.01 -1.34
CA PHE A 38 6.17 -0.16 -0.16
C PHE A 38 5.97 -0.99 1.10
N PRO A 39 6.42 -0.47 2.28
CA PRO A 39 6.25 -1.21 3.53
C PRO A 39 4.78 -1.37 3.89
N ALA A 40 4.42 -2.56 4.34
CA ALA A 40 3.05 -2.87 4.72
C ALA A 40 2.58 -2.03 5.91
N THR A 41 3.49 -1.48 6.70
CA THR A 41 3.14 -0.61 7.83
C THR A 41 2.36 0.62 7.39
N LEU A 42 2.52 1.05 6.14
CA LEU A 42 1.77 2.20 5.62
C LEU A 42 0.28 1.90 5.50
N LEU A 43 -0.12 0.63 5.51
CA LEU A 43 -1.51 0.23 5.40
C LEU A 43 -2.26 0.29 6.74
N ILE A 44 -1.54 0.33 7.86
CA ILE A 44 -2.16 0.27 9.18
C ILE A 44 -3.31 1.24 9.38
N PRO A 45 -3.20 2.53 8.99
CA PRO A 45 -4.30 3.48 9.19
C PRO A 45 -5.55 3.17 8.37
N PHE A 46 -5.45 2.29 7.38
CA PHE A 46 -6.53 2.06 6.42
C PHE A 46 -7.21 0.70 6.57
N VAL A 47 -6.72 -0.14 7.49
CA VAL A 47 -7.30 -1.47 7.65
C VAL A 47 -8.65 -1.36 8.38
N SER A 48 -9.61 -2.18 7.91
CA SER A 48 -10.92 -2.28 8.55
C SER A 48 -11.24 -3.74 8.78
N SER A 49 -12.42 -4.02 9.34
CA SER A 49 -12.85 -5.41 9.58
C SER A 49 -12.93 -6.22 8.28
N GLY A 50 -13.14 -5.57 7.15
CA GLY A 50 -13.17 -6.22 5.84
C GLY A 50 -11.83 -6.25 5.13
N GLY A 51 -10.75 -5.82 5.79
CA GLY A 51 -9.43 -5.73 5.19
C GLY A 51 -9.13 -4.35 4.65
N ILE A 52 -8.49 -4.28 3.48
CA ILE A 52 -8.14 -3.01 2.86
C ILE A 52 -8.72 -2.98 1.46
N ARG A 53 -9.53 -1.96 1.17
CA ARG A 53 -10.19 -1.81 -0.12
C ARG A 53 -10.23 -0.34 -0.50
N GLY A 54 -10.00 -0.07 -1.78
CA GLY A 54 -10.16 1.27 -2.32
C GLY A 54 -8.99 1.71 -3.17
N SER A 55 -9.00 2.99 -3.49
CA SER A 55 -7.97 3.61 -4.30
C SER A 55 -7.04 4.42 -3.41
N PHE A 56 -5.75 4.36 -3.72
CA PHE A 56 -4.73 4.99 -2.90
C PHE A 56 -3.71 5.74 -3.75
N VAL A 57 -3.02 6.66 -3.10
CA VAL A 57 -1.91 7.40 -3.68
C VAL A 57 -0.71 7.24 -2.77
N LEU A 58 0.39 6.78 -3.33
CA LEU A 58 1.68 6.72 -2.64
C LEU A 58 2.55 7.84 -3.17
N THR A 59 3.09 8.64 -2.26
CA THR A 59 4.05 9.69 -2.61
C THR A 59 5.35 9.45 -1.87
N CYS A 60 6.46 9.77 -2.53
CA CYS A 60 7.78 9.66 -1.92
C CYS A 60 8.72 10.58 -2.66
N ASP A 61 9.94 10.79 -2.11
CA ASP A 61 10.94 11.55 -2.83
C ASP A 61 11.57 10.67 -3.91
N GLU A 62 12.47 11.25 -4.71
CA GLU A 62 13.04 10.53 -5.84
C GLU A 62 13.97 9.40 -5.43
N GLY A 63 14.43 9.41 -4.19
CA GLY A 63 15.22 8.32 -3.62
C GLY A 63 14.38 7.25 -2.96
N GLY A 64 13.05 7.39 -3.00
CA GLY A 64 12.16 6.44 -2.37
C GLY A 64 11.95 6.66 -0.87
N LYS A 65 12.49 7.74 -0.32
CA LYS A 65 12.34 8.06 1.09
C LYS A 65 11.10 8.91 1.33
N GLY A 66 10.66 8.96 2.59
CA GLY A 66 9.52 9.79 2.98
C GLY A 66 8.21 9.30 2.39
N ALA A 67 8.09 8.00 2.18
CA ALA A 67 6.90 7.43 1.58
C ALA A 67 5.67 7.67 2.45
N GLN A 68 4.60 8.14 1.82
CA GLN A 68 3.32 8.38 2.49
C GLN A 68 2.21 7.78 1.64
N LEU A 69 1.27 7.13 2.30
CA LEU A 69 0.12 6.53 1.64
C LEU A 69 -1.13 7.28 2.04
N GLN A 70 -1.94 7.65 1.07
CA GLN A 70 -3.19 8.35 1.31
C GLN A 70 -4.30 7.69 0.51
N ARG A 71 -5.53 7.77 1.03
CA ARG A 71 -6.70 7.30 0.30
C ARG A 71 -7.10 8.34 -0.74
N ARG A 72 -7.44 7.87 -1.93
CA ARG A 72 -7.92 8.76 -2.99
C ARG A 72 -9.36 9.08 -2.79
#